data_f1730edee2519c5d1eddb8b811b0d9eb
#
_entry.id   f1730edee2519c5d1eddb8b811b0d9eb
#
_cell.length_a   1.000
_cell.length_b   1.000
_cell.length_c   1.000
_cell.angle_alpha   90.00
_cell.angle_beta   90.00
_cell.angle_gamma   90.00
#
_symmetry.space_group_name_H-M   'P 1'
#
loop_
_entity.id
_entity.type
_entity.pdbx_description
1 polymer ?
#
loop_
_entity_poly.entity_id
_entity_poly.type
_entity_poly.pdbx_seq_one_letter_code
_entity_poly.pdbx_strand_id
1 'polypeptide(L)'
;MNLQSGTYYWPNTLPDAPSYPALEEDLSCDVLIIGGGSSGAQCAYYLADANLDVAVIEKSNIGSGSTSTNTALIQYSGEKMFIDMINTFGTDYMKRHLHLLKEAINEMEAASMNVTIDCEFNRRDTLYSASCAEDVESLKKEYEFLKQHNCELTFLTKDDIEAKYPFSRDAAIYSYNDAEINPFRFTHALLDYAAGKGTRIYENTEMNGHHYDKEIGKMIVSTKNGCSIQARYVIFAAGYEGMEIRKEKKASFVSTYTVTTNPVEDLTDWYNRTLIWETARPYLFMRTTRDNRIIIGGLDDNTTYPEDRDSKLIHKKNKLINEFNKMFPSIKVEPEYYSSAFYGGTLDGIPIIGKYDEYPTSYFLFAFGDNGTVYSQLLSRLIVKEIVEGNCPDLALYLQDRPLLKRE
;
A
#
# COMPACT_ATOMS: atom_id res chain seq x y z
N MET A 1 18.97 -0.62 0.49
CA MET A 1 18.47 0.33 -0.56
C MET A 1 18.15 1.69 0.07
N ASN A 2 18.48 2.84 -0.54
CA ASN A 2 18.01 4.15 -0.06
C ASN A 2 16.59 4.41 -0.65
N LEU A 3 15.56 4.06 0.11
CA LEU A 3 14.19 4.06 -0.38
C LEU A 3 13.54 5.44 -0.44
N GLN A 4 13.96 6.37 0.41
CA GLN A 4 13.24 7.63 0.60
C GLN A 4 14.11 8.71 1.22
N SER A 5 13.72 9.97 1.04
CA SER A 5 14.41 11.14 1.58
C SER A 5 13.41 12.25 1.90
N GLY A 6 13.76 13.15 2.81
CA GLY A 6 12.93 14.30 3.21
C GLY A 6 12.43 14.21 4.63
N THR A 7 11.28 14.82 4.90
CA THR A 7 10.60 14.87 6.20
C THR A 7 9.24 14.19 6.09
N TYR A 8 8.87 13.40 7.11
CA TYR A 8 7.69 12.56 7.07
C TYR A 8 6.65 13.02 8.09
N TYR A 9 5.39 13.11 7.67
CA TYR A 9 4.28 13.52 8.53
C TYR A 9 3.85 12.41 9.49
N TRP A 10 3.67 11.20 9.00
CA TRP A 10 3.03 10.12 9.75
C TRP A 10 3.70 9.76 11.08
N PRO A 11 5.05 9.66 11.19
CA PRO A 11 5.69 9.36 12.48
C PRO A 11 5.37 10.39 13.56
N ASN A 12 5.11 11.65 13.20
CA ASN A 12 4.75 12.70 14.15
C ASN A 12 3.33 12.57 14.69
N THR A 13 2.48 11.73 14.06
CA THR A 13 1.11 11.48 14.53
C THR A 13 1.03 10.48 15.68
N LEU A 14 2.11 9.75 15.96
CA LEU A 14 2.21 8.77 17.04
C LEU A 14 3.61 8.85 17.71
N PRO A 15 3.89 9.94 18.45
CA PRO A 15 5.23 10.15 19.05
C PRO A 15 5.61 9.08 20.08
N ASP A 16 4.63 8.52 20.78
CA ASP A 16 4.81 7.45 21.76
C ASP A 16 4.47 6.07 21.15
N ALA A 17 4.91 5.82 19.92
CA ALA A 17 4.68 4.54 19.26
C ALA A 17 5.29 3.38 20.07
N PRO A 18 4.62 2.20 20.16
CA PRO A 18 5.22 1.01 20.74
C PRO A 18 6.57 0.71 20.10
N SER A 19 7.54 0.32 20.91
CA SER A 19 8.89 -0.10 20.48
C SER A 19 9.19 -1.48 21.02
N TYR A 20 10.05 -2.22 20.31
CA TYR A 20 10.33 -3.62 20.61
C TYR A 20 11.85 -3.84 20.73
N PRO A 21 12.30 -4.83 21.55
CA PRO A 21 13.73 -5.10 21.73
C PRO A 21 14.36 -5.63 20.44
N ALA A 22 15.67 -5.56 20.34
CA ALA A 22 16.42 -6.34 19.35
C ALA A 22 16.46 -7.82 19.74
N LEU A 23 16.63 -8.70 18.75
CA LEU A 23 16.84 -10.13 18.99
C LEU A 23 18.26 -10.33 19.52
N GLU A 24 18.39 -10.95 20.71
CA GLU A 24 19.66 -11.19 21.40
C GLU A 24 20.01 -12.68 21.53
N GLU A 25 19.06 -13.58 21.24
CA GLU A 25 19.21 -15.02 21.38
C GLU A 25 18.69 -15.76 20.12
N ASP A 26 19.14 -16.98 19.92
CA ASP A 26 18.61 -17.84 18.87
C ASP A 26 17.11 -18.12 19.09
N LEU A 27 16.36 -18.16 18.01
CA LEU A 27 14.91 -18.24 18.02
C LEU A 27 14.41 -19.42 17.20
N SER A 28 13.30 -20.04 17.65
CA SER A 28 12.50 -20.95 16.84
C SER A 28 11.04 -20.49 16.84
N CYS A 29 10.37 -20.62 15.69
CA CYS A 29 8.95 -20.27 15.53
C CYS A 29 8.29 -21.12 14.43
N ASP A 30 6.96 -21.07 14.37
CA ASP A 30 6.22 -21.64 13.25
C ASP A 30 6.26 -20.72 12.03
N VAL A 31 6.05 -19.41 12.23
CA VAL A 31 6.05 -18.42 11.16
C VAL A 31 6.96 -17.24 11.52
N LEU A 32 7.94 -16.99 10.65
CA LEU A 32 8.77 -15.80 10.73
C LEU A 32 8.31 -14.78 9.67
N ILE A 33 8.02 -13.56 10.09
CA ILE A 33 7.73 -12.43 9.23
C ILE A 33 8.96 -11.53 9.18
N ILE A 34 9.48 -11.24 8.00
CA ILE A 34 10.64 -10.38 7.77
C ILE A 34 10.15 -9.04 7.21
N GLY A 35 10.18 -8.01 8.04
CA GLY A 35 9.73 -6.66 7.78
C GLY A 35 8.56 -6.23 8.67
N GLY A 36 8.74 -5.12 9.38
CA GLY A 36 7.77 -4.51 10.31
C GLY A 36 6.98 -3.34 9.70
N GLY A 37 6.84 -3.30 8.39
CA GLY A 37 5.99 -2.33 7.69
C GLY A 37 4.53 -2.78 7.59
N SER A 38 3.73 -2.05 6.80
CA SER A 38 2.30 -2.32 6.60
C SER A 38 2.00 -3.78 6.25
N SER A 39 2.76 -4.38 5.33
CA SER A 39 2.54 -5.78 4.92
C SER A 39 2.82 -6.78 6.05
N GLY A 40 3.94 -6.60 6.77
CA GLY A 40 4.28 -7.49 7.87
C GLY A 40 3.31 -7.38 9.05
N ALA A 41 2.87 -6.16 9.37
CA ALA A 41 1.89 -5.91 10.41
C ALA A 41 0.53 -6.59 10.10
N GLN A 42 0.10 -6.52 8.85
CA GLN A 42 -1.15 -7.17 8.42
C GLN A 42 -1.04 -8.70 8.44
N CYS A 43 0.13 -9.27 8.07
CA CYS A 43 0.39 -10.70 8.24
C CYS A 43 0.34 -11.11 9.73
N ALA A 44 1.00 -10.35 10.60
CA ALA A 44 1.03 -10.60 12.03
C ALA A 44 -0.38 -10.54 12.66
N TYR A 45 -1.18 -9.55 12.25
CA TYR A 45 -2.58 -9.42 12.69
C TYR A 45 -3.42 -10.65 12.34
N TYR A 46 -3.36 -11.13 11.10
CA TYR A 46 -4.10 -12.32 10.68
C TYR A 46 -3.61 -13.61 11.34
N LEU A 47 -2.33 -13.68 11.69
CA LEU A 47 -1.74 -14.84 12.39
C LEU A 47 -2.00 -14.82 13.90
N ALA A 48 -2.37 -13.67 14.48
CA ALA A 48 -2.47 -13.47 15.93
C ALA A 48 -3.44 -14.44 16.63
N ASP A 49 -4.49 -14.87 15.95
CA ASP A 49 -5.48 -15.81 16.46
C ASP A 49 -5.35 -17.22 15.84
N ALA A 50 -4.27 -17.51 15.11
CA ALA A 50 -4.08 -18.79 14.39
C ALA A 50 -3.50 -19.93 15.23
N ASN A 51 -3.23 -19.72 16.53
CA ASN A 51 -2.56 -20.68 17.41
C ASN A 51 -1.22 -21.20 16.85
N LEU A 52 -0.44 -20.32 16.25
CA LEU A 52 0.91 -20.54 15.75
C LEU A 52 1.90 -19.66 16.53
N ASP A 53 3.12 -20.16 16.69
CA ASP A 53 4.21 -19.39 17.26
C ASP A 53 4.78 -18.46 16.17
N VAL A 54 4.53 -17.15 16.31
CA VAL A 54 4.86 -16.13 15.31
C VAL A 54 5.93 -15.18 15.81
N ALA A 55 6.90 -14.90 14.94
CA ALA A 55 7.91 -13.87 15.19
C ALA A 55 7.96 -12.88 14.03
N VAL A 56 8.20 -11.61 14.34
CA VAL A 56 8.44 -10.52 13.38
C VAL A 56 9.83 -9.96 13.65
N ILE A 57 10.63 -9.80 12.60
CA ILE A 57 11.88 -9.05 12.66
C ILE A 57 11.85 -7.85 11.74
N GLU A 58 12.33 -6.72 12.21
CA GLU A 58 12.47 -5.46 11.46
C GLU A 58 13.91 -4.96 11.60
N LYS A 59 14.53 -4.60 10.49
CA LYS A 59 15.95 -4.16 10.47
C LYS A 59 16.19 -2.82 11.15
N SER A 60 15.16 -1.98 11.18
CA SER A 60 15.17 -0.64 11.79
C SER A 60 14.03 -0.54 12.80
N ASN A 61 13.26 0.53 12.77
CA ASN A 61 12.06 0.70 13.59
C ASN A 61 10.81 0.33 12.79
N ILE A 62 9.78 -0.13 13.47
CA ILE A 62 8.47 -0.42 12.88
C ILE A 62 7.97 0.77 12.05
N GLY A 63 7.47 0.50 10.86
CA GLY A 63 6.88 1.51 9.98
C GLY A 63 7.84 2.51 9.34
N SER A 64 9.16 2.37 9.54
CA SER A 64 10.18 3.33 9.06
C SER A 64 10.41 3.31 7.55
N GLY A 65 9.97 2.28 6.84
CA GLY A 65 10.05 2.18 5.37
C GLY A 65 8.95 2.95 4.66
N SER A 66 8.45 2.41 3.53
CA SER A 66 7.39 3.03 2.70
C SER A 66 6.09 3.33 3.46
N THR A 67 5.86 2.71 4.60
CA THR A 67 4.75 3.02 5.51
C THR A 67 4.76 4.49 5.95
N SER A 68 5.93 5.05 6.22
CA SER A 68 6.07 6.46 6.66
C SER A 68 5.87 7.49 5.54
N THR A 69 5.90 7.07 4.27
CA THR A 69 5.73 7.94 3.08
C THR A 69 4.47 7.62 2.27
N ASN A 70 3.73 6.59 2.65
CA ASN A 70 2.48 6.20 1.99
C ASN A 70 1.41 7.27 2.19
N THR A 71 0.70 7.63 1.14
CA THR A 71 -0.39 8.62 1.22
C THR A 71 -1.71 8.03 1.70
N ALA A 72 -1.83 6.70 1.63
CA ALA A 72 -2.94 5.91 2.16
C ALA A 72 -4.33 6.39 1.70
N LEU A 73 -4.48 6.59 0.39
CA LEU A 73 -5.77 6.54 -0.26
C LEU A 73 -6.20 5.07 -0.32
N ILE A 74 -7.28 4.73 0.36
CA ILE A 74 -7.75 3.34 0.47
C ILE A 74 -8.91 3.17 -0.50
N GLN A 75 -8.62 2.60 -1.66
CA GLN A 75 -9.58 2.49 -2.75
C GLN A 75 -9.39 1.16 -3.51
N TYR A 76 -10.44 0.71 -4.20
CA TYR A 76 -10.35 -0.49 -5.03
C TYR A 76 -9.87 -0.21 -6.46
N SER A 77 -9.98 1.02 -6.94
CA SER A 77 -9.43 1.43 -8.23
C SER A 77 -7.92 1.64 -8.13
N GLY A 78 -7.19 1.30 -9.18
CA GLY A 78 -5.74 1.41 -9.24
C GLY A 78 -5.26 2.12 -10.51
N GLU A 79 -3.94 2.18 -10.69
CA GLU A 79 -3.28 2.85 -11.82
C GLU A 79 -3.78 2.37 -13.18
N LYS A 80 -4.02 1.06 -13.31
CA LYS A 80 -4.62 0.48 -14.51
C LYS A 80 -6.11 0.32 -14.30
N MET A 81 -6.89 0.80 -15.26
CA MET A 81 -8.33 0.58 -15.28
C MET A 81 -8.64 -0.91 -15.42
N PHE A 82 -9.73 -1.38 -14.82
CA PHE A 82 -10.19 -2.76 -14.95
C PHE A 82 -10.44 -3.14 -16.40
N ILE A 83 -10.99 -2.21 -17.21
CA ILE A 83 -11.24 -2.43 -18.63
C ILE A 83 -9.96 -2.73 -19.42
N ASP A 84 -8.83 -2.17 -19.04
CA ASP A 84 -7.54 -2.44 -19.69
C ASP A 84 -7.00 -3.82 -19.29
N MET A 85 -7.16 -4.18 -18.02
CA MET A 85 -6.68 -5.44 -17.48
C MET A 85 -7.49 -6.66 -17.95
N ILE A 86 -8.77 -6.48 -18.30
CA ILE A 86 -9.63 -7.54 -18.87
C ILE A 86 -8.97 -8.19 -20.09
N ASN A 87 -8.30 -7.43 -20.94
CA ASN A 87 -7.61 -7.95 -22.13
C ASN A 87 -6.44 -8.89 -21.78
N THR A 88 -5.90 -8.80 -20.57
CA THR A 88 -4.79 -9.62 -20.10
C THR A 88 -5.26 -10.81 -19.28
N PHE A 89 -6.26 -10.62 -18.43
CA PHE A 89 -6.67 -11.60 -17.42
C PHE A 89 -8.05 -12.21 -17.65
N GLY A 90 -8.91 -11.52 -18.42
CA GLY A 90 -10.31 -11.91 -18.62
C GLY A 90 -11.24 -11.32 -17.55
N THR A 91 -12.52 -11.29 -17.93
CA THR A 91 -13.57 -10.64 -17.13
C THR A 91 -13.77 -11.31 -15.77
N ASP A 92 -13.77 -12.65 -15.70
CA ASP A 92 -14.05 -13.36 -14.44
C ASP A 92 -12.90 -13.18 -13.42
N TYR A 93 -11.66 -13.17 -13.90
CA TYR A 93 -10.51 -12.82 -13.06
C TYR A 93 -10.66 -11.40 -12.50
N MET A 94 -10.98 -10.42 -13.33
CA MET A 94 -11.10 -9.03 -12.92
C MET A 94 -12.29 -8.80 -11.98
N LYS A 95 -13.39 -9.51 -12.16
CA LYS A 95 -14.52 -9.52 -11.20
C LYS A 95 -14.09 -10.03 -9.83
N ARG A 96 -13.35 -11.16 -9.81
CA ARG A 96 -12.88 -11.73 -8.54
C ARG A 96 -11.90 -10.79 -7.86
N HIS A 97 -10.96 -10.22 -8.60
CA HIS A 97 -10.00 -9.23 -8.09
C HIS A 97 -10.71 -8.02 -7.48
N LEU A 98 -11.66 -7.41 -8.18
CA LEU A 98 -12.47 -6.29 -7.67
C LEU A 98 -13.19 -6.65 -6.37
N HIS A 99 -13.80 -7.84 -6.32
CA HIS A 99 -14.47 -8.31 -5.12
C HIS A 99 -13.51 -8.44 -3.93
N LEU A 100 -12.35 -9.05 -4.15
CA LEU A 100 -11.32 -9.22 -3.12
C LEU A 100 -10.75 -7.88 -2.62
N LEU A 101 -10.63 -6.86 -3.47
CA LEU A 101 -10.22 -5.51 -3.06
C LEU A 101 -11.27 -4.84 -2.18
N LYS A 102 -12.56 -4.96 -2.54
CA LYS A 102 -13.67 -4.44 -1.71
C LYS A 102 -13.73 -5.13 -0.36
N GLU A 103 -13.54 -6.45 -0.32
CA GLU A 103 -13.43 -7.21 0.94
C GLU A 103 -12.26 -6.70 1.77
N ALA A 104 -11.07 -6.50 1.17
CA ALA A 104 -9.88 -6.02 1.87
C ALA A 104 -10.12 -4.65 2.53
N ILE A 105 -10.81 -3.72 1.89
CA ILE A 105 -11.16 -2.41 2.47
C ILE A 105 -12.09 -2.59 3.68
N ASN A 106 -13.09 -3.46 3.58
CA ASN A 106 -14.01 -3.74 4.70
C ASN A 106 -13.29 -4.41 5.89
N GLU A 107 -12.33 -5.29 5.59
CA GLU A 107 -11.52 -5.93 6.62
C GLU A 107 -10.55 -4.96 7.30
N MET A 108 -10.01 -3.97 6.57
CA MET A 108 -9.21 -2.88 7.16
C MET A 108 -10.06 -2.06 8.14
N GLU A 109 -11.31 -1.76 7.82
CA GLU A 109 -12.25 -1.10 8.72
C GLU A 109 -12.47 -1.94 9.98
N ALA A 110 -12.79 -3.20 9.81
CA ALA A 110 -12.99 -4.12 10.94
C ALA A 110 -11.74 -4.26 11.82
N ALA A 111 -10.55 -4.38 11.20
CA ALA A 111 -9.28 -4.41 11.93
C ALA A 111 -9.03 -3.11 12.70
N SER A 112 -9.31 -1.94 12.09
CA SER A 112 -9.15 -0.64 12.76
C SER A 112 -10.06 -0.46 13.98
N MET A 113 -11.22 -1.13 14.00
CA MET A 113 -12.13 -1.13 15.13
C MET A 113 -11.74 -2.13 16.22
N ASN A 114 -10.94 -3.14 15.88
CA ASN A 114 -10.54 -4.22 16.79
C ASN A 114 -9.22 -3.95 17.55
N VAL A 115 -8.53 -2.88 17.22
CA VAL A 115 -7.23 -2.51 17.81
C VAL A 115 -7.38 -1.34 18.78
N THR A 116 -6.38 -1.16 19.67
CA THR A 116 -6.44 -0.14 20.73
C THR A 116 -5.97 1.24 20.27
N ILE A 117 -5.02 1.31 19.34
CA ILE A 117 -4.51 2.57 18.78
C ILE A 117 -5.49 3.03 17.70
N ASP A 118 -6.01 4.26 17.83
CA ASP A 118 -6.88 4.86 16.81
C ASP A 118 -6.11 5.04 15.49
N CYS A 119 -6.54 4.28 14.46
CA CYS A 119 -5.92 4.24 13.15
C CYS A 119 -6.35 5.39 12.23
N GLU A 120 -7.25 6.26 12.70
CA GLU A 120 -7.85 7.34 11.90
C GLU A 120 -8.52 6.83 10.61
N PHE A 121 -9.07 5.62 10.65
CA PHE A 121 -9.83 5.08 9.53
C PHE A 121 -11.14 5.83 9.37
N ASN A 122 -11.39 6.37 8.16
CA ASN A 122 -12.65 7.02 7.82
C ASN A 122 -13.09 6.60 6.42
N ARG A 123 -14.35 6.27 6.25
CA ARG A 123 -14.92 6.12 4.91
C ARG A 123 -14.88 7.46 4.20
N ARG A 124 -14.49 7.43 2.93
CA ARG A 124 -14.40 8.58 2.03
C ARG A 124 -14.91 8.20 0.66
N ASP A 125 -15.43 9.19 -0.01
CA ASP A 125 -15.73 9.07 -1.43
C ASP A 125 -14.48 9.44 -2.24
N THR A 126 -14.41 8.99 -3.48
CA THR A 126 -13.30 9.26 -4.40
C THR A 126 -13.77 9.96 -5.65
N LEU A 127 -13.06 10.99 -6.09
CA LEU A 127 -13.19 11.62 -7.38
C LEU A 127 -12.02 11.16 -8.30
N TYR A 128 -12.31 10.34 -9.29
CA TYR A 128 -11.37 9.95 -10.33
C TYR A 128 -11.69 10.72 -11.61
N SER A 129 -10.89 11.73 -11.95
CA SER A 129 -11.22 12.68 -13.00
C SER A 129 -10.43 12.45 -14.29
N ALA A 130 -11.07 12.72 -15.44
CA ALA A 130 -10.39 12.83 -16.73
C ALA A 130 -9.42 14.02 -16.71
N SER A 131 -8.17 13.79 -17.06
CA SER A 131 -7.14 14.85 -17.16
C SER A 131 -7.24 15.62 -18.48
N CYS A 132 -7.77 15.00 -19.52
CA CYS A 132 -8.04 15.59 -20.83
C CYS A 132 -9.31 14.99 -21.45
N ALA A 133 -9.81 15.61 -22.53
CA ALA A 133 -11.05 15.19 -23.19
C ALA A 133 -10.95 13.77 -23.77
N GLU A 134 -9.78 13.35 -24.20
CA GLU A 134 -9.51 12.03 -24.77
C GLU A 134 -9.73 10.89 -23.76
N ASP A 135 -9.57 11.16 -22.47
CA ASP A 135 -9.72 10.17 -21.41
C ASP A 135 -11.19 9.87 -21.06
N VAL A 136 -12.12 10.75 -21.46
CA VAL A 136 -13.54 10.67 -21.06
C VAL A 136 -14.19 9.36 -21.52
N GLU A 137 -13.90 8.90 -22.73
CA GLU A 137 -14.49 7.67 -23.26
C GLU A 137 -13.99 6.41 -22.50
N SER A 138 -12.70 6.37 -22.14
CA SER A 138 -12.14 5.28 -21.34
C SER A 138 -12.72 5.29 -19.93
N LEU A 139 -12.84 6.47 -19.33
CA LEU A 139 -13.42 6.64 -18.00
C LEU A 139 -14.91 6.20 -17.96
N LYS A 140 -15.66 6.47 -19.05
CA LYS A 140 -17.05 6.02 -19.19
C LYS A 140 -17.16 4.49 -19.27
N LYS A 141 -16.27 3.85 -20.02
CA LYS A 141 -16.23 2.38 -20.10
C LYS A 141 -15.89 1.76 -18.74
N GLU A 142 -14.93 2.34 -18.01
CA GLU A 142 -14.59 1.93 -16.66
C GLU A 142 -15.77 2.06 -15.70
N TYR A 143 -16.49 3.20 -15.76
CA TYR A 143 -17.72 3.41 -14.99
C TYR A 143 -18.75 2.32 -15.27
N GLU A 144 -19.04 2.01 -16.53
CA GLU A 144 -20.02 0.99 -16.89
C GLU A 144 -19.61 -0.41 -16.40
N PHE A 145 -18.32 -0.76 -16.50
CA PHE A 145 -17.81 -2.01 -15.97
C PHE A 145 -18.00 -2.10 -14.45
N LEU A 146 -17.56 -1.10 -13.71
CA LEU A 146 -17.66 -1.07 -12.24
C LEU A 146 -19.13 -1.11 -11.78
N LYS A 147 -20.01 -0.36 -12.45
CA LYS A 147 -21.46 -0.34 -12.18
C LYS A 147 -22.12 -1.70 -12.38
N GLN A 148 -21.77 -2.42 -13.46
CA GLN A 148 -22.24 -3.78 -13.72
C GLN A 148 -21.80 -4.78 -12.64
N HIS A 149 -20.74 -4.45 -11.87
CA HIS A 149 -20.20 -5.30 -10.81
C HIS A 149 -20.52 -4.77 -9.40
N ASN A 150 -21.66 -4.08 -9.26
CA ASN A 150 -22.20 -3.62 -7.99
C ASN A 150 -21.26 -2.68 -7.21
N CYS A 151 -20.48 -1.86 -7.92
CA CYS A 151 -19.85 -0.71 -7.31
C CYS A 151 -20.86 0.43 -7.21
N GLU A 152 -20.90 1.07 -6.05
CA GLU A 152 -21.71 2.25 -5.82
C GLU A 152 -20.94 3.47 -6.32
N LEU A 153 -21.42 4.07 -7.45
CA LEU A 153 -20.71 5.16 -8.10
C LEU A 153 -21.64 5.97 -9.02
N THR A 154 -21.21 7.19 -9.30
CA THR A 154 -21.91 8.13 -10.21
C THR A 154 -20.90 8.66 -11.25
N PHE A 155 -21.33 8.74 -12.50
CA PHE A 155 -20.56 9.43 -13.53
C PHE A 155 -20.92 10.91 -13.49
N LEU A 156 -19.93 11.78 -13.28
CA LEU A 156 -20.10 13.22 -13.22
C LEU A 156 -19.71 13.86 -14.54
N THR A 157 -20.56 14.75 -15.02
CA THR A 157 -20.26 15.67 -16.12
C THR A 157 -19.45 16.86 -15.65
N LYS A 158 -18.99 17.68 -16.56
CA LYS A 158 -18.30 18.93 -16.25
C LYS A 158 -19.12 19.84 -15.33
N ASP A 159 -20.41 20.04 -15.65
CA ASP A 159 -21.31 20.88 -14.86
C ASP A 159 -21.50 20.33 -13.44
N ASP A 160 -21.59 18.99 -13.29
CA ASP A 160 -21.70 18.34 -11.99
C ASP A 160 -20.44 18.56 -11.13
N ILE A 161 -19.26 18.56 -11.76
CA ILE A 161 -17.98 18.78 -11.08
C ILE A 161 -17.88 20.25 -10.65
N GLU A 162 -18.16 21.21 -11.54
CA GLU A 162 -18.12 22.64 -11.25
C GLU A 162 -19.14 23.06 -10.17
N ALA A 163 -20.25 22.31 -10.04
CA ALA A 163 -21.23 22.54 -8.97
C ALA A 163 -20.72 22.08 -7.58
N LYS A 164 -19.67 21.25 -7.50
CA LYS A 164 -19.18 20.65 -6.25
C LYS A 164 -17.78 21.12 -5.88
N TYR A 165 -16.95 21.46 -6.86
CA TYR A 165 -15.53 21.78 -6.70
C TYR A 165 -15.18 23.12 -7.35
N PRO A 166 -14.17 23.83 -6.85
CA PRO A 166 -13.72 25.10 -7.43
C PRO A 166 -12.87 24.95 -8.70
N PHE A 167 -12.78 23.73 -9.23
CA PHE A 167 -12.06 23.42 -10.47
C PHE A 167 -12.95 22.69 -11.49
N SER A 168 -12.53 22.68 -12.74
CA SER A 168 -13.22 22.04 -13.85
C SER A 168 -12.48 20.80 -14.36
N ARG A 169 -13.22 19.76 -14.72
CA ARG A 169 -12.79 18.59 -15.50
C ARG A 169 -13.90 18.18 -16.44
N ASP A 170 -13.56 17.54 -17.57
CA ASP A 170 -14.57 17.16 -18.57
C ASP A 170 -15.49 16.03 -18.09
N ALA A 171 -14.99 15.13 -17.26
CA ALA A 171 -15.76 14.06 -16.62
C ALA A 171 -15.03 13.51 -15.40
N ALA A 172 -15.76 12.81 -14.54
CA ALA A 172 -15.21 12.02 -13.44
C ALA A 172 -16.07 10.81 -13.08
N ILE A 173 -15.46 9.78 -12.51
CA ILE A 173 -16.15 8.78 -11.70
C ILE A 173 -16.11 9.24 -10.24
N TYR A 174 -17.27 9.34 -9.62
CA TYR A 174 -17.42 9.56 -8.19
C TYR A 174 -17.79 8.23 -7.55
N SER A 175 -16.86 7.64 -6.81
CA SER A 175 -17.02 6.36 -6.12
C SER A 175 -17.37 6.60 -4.66
N TYR A 176 -18.31 5.82 -4.14
CA TYR A 176 -18.69 5.85 -2.73
C TYR A 176 -17.99 4.74 -1.95
N ASN A 177 -17.80 4.97 -0.64
CA ASN A 177 -17.34 3.95 0.30
C ASN A 177 -15.88 3.45 0.11
N ASP A 178 -15.03 4.22 -0.52
CA ASP A 178 -13.58 4.11 -0.35
C ASP A 178 -13.19 4.57 1.07
N ALA A 179 -11.93 4.72 1.38
CA ALA A 179 -11.51 5.11 2.73
C ALA A 179 -10.18 5.87 2.75
N GLU A 180 -9.89 6.45 3.89
CA GLU A 180 -8.58 6.95 4.28
C GLU A 180 -8.16 6.32 5.60
N ILE A 181 -6.86 6.20 5.83
CA ILE A 181 -6.29 5.69 7.08
C ILE A 181 -4.98 6.41 7.38
N ASN A 182 -4.56 6.40 8.64
CA ASN A 182 -3.19 6.72 9.00
C ASN A 182 -2.35 5.44 8.93
N PRO A 183 -1.49 5.26 7.91
CA PRO A 183 -0.82 3.98 7.66
C PRO A 183 0.22 3.64 8.74
N PHE A 184 0.81 4.64 9.39
CA PHE A 184 1.78 4.47 10.47
C PHE A 184 1.09 3.99 11.75
N ARG A 185 0.01 4.67 12.16
CA ARG A 185 -0.80 4.26 13.32
C ARG A 185 -1.41 2.88 13.11
N PHE A 186 -1.92 2.60 11.91
CA PHE A 186 -2.48 1.28 11.58
C PHE A 186 -1.44 0.17 11.70
N THR A 187 -0.23 0.37 11.17
CA THR A 187 0.87 -0.58 11.28
C THR A 187 1.23 -0.88 12.74
N HIS A 188 1.40 0.16 13.57
CA HIS A 188 1.68 -0.01 14.99
C HIS A 188 0.52 -0.66 15.75
N ALA A 189 -0.71 -0.29 15.43
CA ALA A 189 -1.91 -0.87 16.05
C ALA A 189 -2.04 -2.38 15.81
N LEU A 190 -1.81 -2.81 14.57
CA LEU A 190 -1.86 -4.23 14.22
C LEU A 190 -0.77 -5.05 14.90
N LEU A 191 0.45 -4.50 14.99
CA LEU A 191 1.56 -5.17 15.66
C LEU A 191 1.38 -5.19 17.18
N ASP A 192 0.87 -4.12 17.79
CA ASP A 192 0.52 -4.09 19.21
C ASP A 192 -0.55 -5.14 19.55
N TYR A 193 -1.59 -5.25 18.72
CA TYR A 193 -2.60 -6.31 18.83
C TYR A 193 -1.96 -7.70 18.75
N ALA A 194 -1.10 -7.94 17.75
CA ALA A 194 -0.44 -9.22 17.57
C ALA A 194 0.51 -9.56 18.74
N ALA A 195 1.24 -8.57 19.26
CA ALA A 195 2.08 -8.73 20.45
C ALA A 195 1.26 -9.10 21.69
N GLY A 196 0.09 -8.45 21.88
CA GLY A 196 -0.86 -8.78 22.94
C GLY A 196 -1.42 -10.20 22.84
N LYS A 197 -1.35 -10.84 21.66
CA LYS A 197 -1.73 -12.24 21.42
C LYS A 197 -0.54 -13.21 21.48
N GLY A 198 0.66 -12.72 21.74
CA GLY A 198 1.85 -13.56 21.91
C GLY A 198 2.83 -13.56 20.73
N THR A 199 2.57 -12.80 19.66
CA THR A 199 3.56 -12.59 18.60
C THR A 199 4.78 -11.88 19.15
N ARG A 200 5.97 -12.44 18.90
CA ARG A 200 7.26 -11.87 19.33
C ARG A 200 7.76 -10.91 18.25
N ILE A 201 8.03 -9.67 18.61
CA ILE A 201 8.44 -8.63 17.66
C ILE A 201 9.81 -8.11 18.05
N TYR A 202 10.69 -7.96 17.06
CA TYR A 202 12.06 -7.53 17.25
C TYR A 202 12.42 -6.43 16.24
N GLU A 203 12.73 -5.25 16.74
CA GLU A 203 13.31 -4.14 15.98
C GLU A 203 14.83 -4.24 15.93
N ASN A 204 15.48 -3.43 15.09
CA ASN A 204 16.95 -3.41 14.96
C ASN A 204 17.54 -4.82 14.73
N THR A 205 16.80 -5.66 14.04
CA THR A 205 17.13 -7.07 13.80
C THR A 205 17.09 -7.33 12.29
N GLU A 206 18.24 -7.16 11.65
CA GLU A 206 18.37 -7.28 10.19
C GLU A 206 18.81 -8.68 9.78
N MET A 207 18.07 -9.29 8.87
CA MET A 207 18.47 -10.52 8.21
C MET A 207 19.72 -10.28 7.34
N ASN A 208 20.72 -11.14 7.44
CA ASN A 208 21.91 -11.10 6.59
C ASN A 208 22.15 -12.36 5.75
N GLY A 209 21.33 -13.40 5.96
CA GLY A 209 21.41 -14.64 5.21
C GLY A 209 20.26 -15.59 5.54
N HIS A 210 20.03 -16.55 4.66
CA HIS A 210 19.03 -17.60 4.86
C HIS A 210 19.40 -18.85 4.04
N HIS A 211 18.95 -20.02 4.50
CA HIS A 211 19.01 -21.26 3.76
C HIS A 211 17.92 -22.22 4.25
N TYR A 212 17.51 -23.14 3.39
CA TYR A 212 16.58 -24.19 3.78
C TYR A 212 17.37 -25.43 4.24
N ASP A 213 17.16 -25.83 5.49
CA ASP A 213 17.72 -27.03 6.05
C ASP A 213 16.78 -28.21 5.75
N LYS A 214 17.24 -29.12 4.87
CA LYS A 214 16.44 -30.26 4.41
C LYS A 214 16.32 -31.35 5.49
N GLU A 215 17.24 -31.43 6.47
CA GLU A 215 17.20 -32.44 7.50
C GLU A 215 16.11 -32.18 8.52
N ILE A 216 15.92 -30.92 8.89
CA ILE A 216 14.89 -30.51 9.85
C ILE A 216 13.63 -29.94 9.18
N GLY A 217 13.66 -29.72 7.84
CA GLY A 217 12.53 -29.20 7.08
C GLY A 217 12.15 -27.76 7.40
N LYS A 218 13.12 -26.92 7.77
CA LYS A 218 12.92 -25.52 8.18
C LYS A 218 13.81 -24.55 7.41
N MET A 219 13.36 -23.31 7.33
CA MET A 219 14.21 -22.17 6.94
C MET A 219 15.05 -21.75 8.15
N ILE A 220 16.34 -21.55 7.91
CA ILE A 220 17.27 -20.94 8.85
C ILE A 220 17.58 -19.54 8.35
N VAL A 221 17.30 -18.54 9.19
CA VAL A 221 17.56 -17.14 8.89
C VAL A 221 18.64 -16.63 9.87
N SER A 222 19.73 -16.09 9.34
CA SER A 222 20.79 -15.47 10.13
C SER A 222 20.55 -13.97 10.21
N THR A 223 20.90 -13.37 11.35
CA THR A 223 20.79 -11.93 11.58
C THR A 223 22.17 -11.28 11.70
N LYS A 224 22.26 -9.97 11.43
CA LYS A 224 23.50 -9.20 11.64
C LYS A 224 23.95 -9.17 13.10
N ASN A 225 23.03 -9.36 14.03
CA ASN A 225 23.31 -9.46 15.47
C ASN A 225 23.98 -10.80 15.87
N GLY A 226 24.11 -11.73 14.92
CA GLY A 226 24.73 -13.04 15.13
C GLY A 226 23.76 -14.13 15.60
N CYS A 227 22.48 -13.84 15.75
CA CYS A 227 21.44 -14.81 16.10
C CYS A 227 20.96 -15.61 14.89
N SER A 228 20.47 -16.82 15.15
CA SER A 228 19.86 -17.73 14.17
C SER A 228 18.38 -17.90 14.49
N ILE A 229 17.53 -17.88 13.45
CA ILE A 229 16.09 -18.08 13.58
C ILE A 229 15.68 -19.30 12.74
N GLN A 230 15.05 -20.29 13.39
CA GLN A 230 14.51 -21.48 12.73
C GLN A 230 13.00 -21.30 12.55
N ALA A 231 12.51 -21.30 11.30
CA ALA A 231 11.10 -21.13 11.00
C ALA A 231 10.56 -22.22 10.09
N ARG A 232 9.35 -22.70 10.36
CA ARG A 232 8.62 -23.60 9.46
C ARG A 232 8.16 -22.90 8.21
N TYR A 233 7.65 -21.66 8.35
CA TYR A 233 7.25 -20.78 7.25
C TYR A 233 7.95 -19.44 7.38
N VAL A 234 8.28 -18.81 6.25
CA VAL A 234 8.82 -17.45 6.21
C VAL A 234 7.99 -16.57 5.29
N ILE A 235 7.58 -15.40 5.78
CA ILE A 235 6.93 -14.37 4.97
C ILE A 235 7.89 -13.20 4.80
N PHE A 236 8.40 -13.01 3.59
CA PHE A 236 9.23 -11.87 3.23
C PHE A 236 8.32 -10.66 2.93
N ALA A 237 8.07 -9.84 3.93
CA ALA A 237 7.27 -8.62 3.88
C ALA A 237 8.16 -7.35 3.86
N ALA A 238 9.33 -7.44 3.23
CA ALA A 238 10.39 -6.42 3.24
C ALA A 238 10.14 -5.25 2.27
N GLY A 239 8.89 -5.07 1.79
CA GLY A 239 8.54 -4.00 0.87
C GLY A 239 9.40 -4.02 -0.40
N TYR A 240 9.85 -2.84 -0.86
CA TYR A 240 10.67 -2.75 -2.08
C TYR A 240 12.07 -3.37 -1.92
N GLU A 241 12.58 -3.50 -0.69
CA GLU A 241 13.86 -4.17 -0.43
C GLU A 241 13.78 -5.69 -0.58
N GLY A 242 12.59 -6.27 -0.61
CA GLY A 242 12.38 -7.66 -1.01
C GLY A 242 12.99 -8.00 -2.37
N MET A 243 13.15 -7.00 -3.24
CA MET A 243 13.83 -7.13 -4.53
C MET A 243 15.34 -7.36 -4.43
N GLU A 244 15.97 -7.03 -3.31
CA GLU A 244 17.38 -7.36 -3.05
C GLU A 244 17.55 -8.83 -2.64
N ILE A 245 16.53 -9.39 -1.99
CA ILE A 245 16.48 -10.81 -1.60
C ILE A 245 16.13 -11.67 -2.83
N ARG A 246 15.07 -11.30 -3.54
CA ARG A 246 14.59 -12.00 -4.74
C ARG A 246 14.07 -11.00 -5.77
N LYS A 247 14.72 -10.94 -6.94
CA LYS A 247 14.29 -10.08 -8.05
C LYS A 247 13.03 -10.64 -8.70
N GLU A 248 11.96 -9.83 -8.71
CA GLU A 248 10.75 -10.12 -9.48
C GLU A 248 10.77 -9.38 -10.82
N LYS A 249 10.73 -10.13 -11.93
CA LYS A 249 10.88 -9.58 -13.29
C LYS A 249 9.71 -8.71 -13.73
N LYS A 250 8.54 -8.87 -13.12
CA LYS A 250 7.34 -8.10 -13.42
C LYS A 250 7.27 -6.78 -12.64
N ALA A 251 8.17 -6.55 -11.70
CA ALA A 251 8.22 -5.31 -10.95
C ALA A 251 8.92 -4.19 -11.74
N SER A 252 8.39 -2.99 -11.64
CA SER A 252 8.98 -1.75 -12.18
C SER A 252 9.05 -0.70 -11.08
N PHE A 253 10.06 0.16 -11.12
CA PHE A 253 10.26 1.20 -10.12
C PHE A 253 10.39 2.56 -10.76
N VAL A 254 9.79 3.55 -10.09
CA VAL A 254 9.92 4.98 -10.40
C VAL A 254 10.18 5.73 -9.10
N SER A 255 10.42 7.02 -9.18
CA SER A 255 10.49 7.91 -8.02
C SER A 255 9.25 8.76 -7.97
N THR A 256 8.64 8.87 -6.79
CA THR A 256 7.44 9.67 -6.51
C THR A 256 7.74 10.74 -5.47
N TYR A 257 6.90 11.77 -5.41
CA TYR A 257 7.08 12.92 -4.53
C TYR A 257 5.77 13.23 -3.81
N THR A 258 5.89 13.60 -2.54
CA THR A 258 4.74 13.96 -1.72
C THR A 258 5.00 15.22 -0.91
N VAL A 259 3.93 15.97 -0.65
CA VAL A 259 3.89 17.12 0.24
C VAL A 259 2.74 16.94 1.21
N THR A 260 2.97 17.20 2.49
CA THR A 260 1.91 17.41 3.49
C THR A 260 1.98 18.85 3.95
N THR A 261 0.85 19.54 3.90
CA THR A 261 0.77 20.96 4.23
C THR A 261 0.69 21.21 5.73
N ASN A 262 0.77 22.48 6.14
CA ASN A 262 0.27 22.92 7.44
C ASN A 262 -1.23 22.59 7.58
N PRO A 263 -1.80 22.54 8.80
CA PRO A 263 -3.25 22.50 8.99
C PRO A 263 -3.91 23.73 8.38
N VAL A 264 -5.05 23.53 7.70
CA VAL A 264 -5.86 24.62 7.12
C VAL A 264 -7.12 24.83 7.93
N GLU A 265 -7.56 26.09 8.03
CA GLU A 265 -8.71 26.47 8.86
C GLU A 265 -10.04 26.08 8.19
N ASP A 266 -10.11 26.18 6.86
CA ASP A 266 -11.34 25.96 6.10
C ASP A 266 -11.11 25.03 4.91
N LEU A 267 -11.89 23.95 4.85
CA LEU A 267 -11.94 22.95 3.77
C LEU A 267 -13.31 22.93 3.09
N THR A 268 -14.13 23.98 3.23
CA THR A 268 -15.50 24.03 2.68
C THR A 268 -15.52 23.82 1.17
N ASP A 269 -14.52 24.35 0.44
CA ASP A 269 -14.41 24.19 -1.01
C ASP A 269 -13.96 22.77 -1.42
N TRP A 270 -13.57 21.93 -0.47
CA TRP A 270 -13.25 20.52 -0.73
C TRP A 270 -14.47 19.64 -0.46
N TYR A 271 -15.30 19.44 -1.47
CA TYR A 271 -16.54 18.70 -1.35
C TYR A 271 -16.36 17.32 -0.67
N ASN A 272 -17.05 17.08 0.43
CA ASN A 272 -17.03 15.86 1.24
C ASN A 272 -15.62 15.35 1.63
N ARG A 273 -14.59 16.18 1.53
CA ARG A 273 -13.19 15.74 1.77
C ARG A 273 -12.81 14.51 0.96
N THR A 274 -13.29 14.45 -0.28
CA THR A 274 -13.05 13.32 -1.19
C THR A 274 -11.58 13.05 -1.41
N LEU A 275 -11.24 11.79 -1.61
CA LEU A 275 -9.96 11.41 -2.21
C LEU A 275 -10.01 11.87 -3.68
N ILE A 276 -8.96 12.51 -4.18
CA ILE A 276 -8.92 13.04 -5.53
C ILE A 276 -7.71 12.48 -6.27
N TRP A 277 -7.91 11.97 -7.47
CA TRP A 277 -6.86 11.57 -8.38
C TRP A 277 -7.32 11.67 -9.84
N GLU A 278 -6.40 11.46 -10.80
CA GLU A 278 -6.68 11.74 -12.21
C GLU A 278 -6.08 10.70 -13.15
N THR A 279 -6.52 10.73 -14.42
CA THR A 279 -6.08 9.78 -15.45
C THR A 279 -4.70 10.08 -16.02
N ALA A 280 -4.15 11.29 -15.87
CA ALA A 280 -2.80 11.64 -16.38
C ALA A 280 -1.71 10.67 -15.92
N ARG A 281 -0.64 10.57 -16.70
CA ARG A 281 0.58 9.83 -16.30
C ARG A 281 1.80 10.68 -16.61
N PRO A 282 2.57 11.10 -15.62
CA PRO A 282 2.37 10.90 -14.17
C PRO A 282 1.16 11.67 -13.65
N TYR A 283 0.41 11.07 -12.75
CA TYR A 283 -0.82 11.63 -12.18
C TYR A 283 -0.56 12.44 -10.92
N LEU A 284 -1.58 13.21 -10.53
CA LEU A 284 -1.70 13.85 -9.23
C LEU A 284 -2.75 13.11 -8.41
N PHE A 285 -2.47 13.00 -7.14
CA PHE A 285 -3.45 12.51 -6.16
C PHE A 285 -3.36 13.34 -4.89
N MET A 286 -4.48 13.48 -4.20
CA MET A 286 -4.54 14.26 -2.99
C MET A 286 -5.67 13.84 -2.06
N ARG A 287 -5.47 14.07 -0.76
CA ARG A 287 -6.47 13.88 0.26
C ARG A 287 -6.27 14.83 1.42
N THR A 288 -7.29 14.95 2.26
CA THR A 288 -7.18 15.62 3.56
C THR A 288 -6.75 14.65 4.65
N THR A 289 -6.28 15.16 5.79
CA THR A 289 -6.00 14.41 7.01
C THR A 289 -6.97 14.80 8.12
N ARG A 290 -6.98 14.02 9.21
CA ARG A 290 -7.86 14.27 10.35
C ARG A 290 -7.61 15.64 11.00
N ASP A 291 -6.36 16.11 11.04
CA ASP A 291 -5.95 17.41 11.56
C ASP A 291 -5.97 18.53 10.50
N ASN A 292 -6.80 18.36 9.46
CA ASN A 292 -7.03 19.32 8.38
C ASN A 292 -5.78 19.69 7.56
N ARG A 293 -4.80 18.80 7.44
CA ARG A 293 -3.72 18.97 6.47
C ARG A 293 -4.14 18.41 5.11
N ILE A 294 -3.39 18.75 4.10
CA ILE A 294 -3.58 18.22 2.76
C ILE A 294 -2.31 17.47 2.37
N ILE A 295 -2.48 16.23 1.95
CA ILE A 295 -1.42 15.42 1.34
C ILE A 295 -1.61 15.48 -0.17
N ILE A 296 -0.55 15.85 -0.88
CA ILE A 296 -0.51 15.96 -2.34
C ILE A 296 0.67 15.13 -2.82
N GLY A 297 0.45 14.25 -3.79
CA GLY A 297 1.52 13.41 -4.33
C GLY A 297 1.42 13.21 -5.83
N GLY A 298 2.47 12.59 -6.39
CA GLY A 298 2.59 12.31 -7.82
C GLY A 298 3.80 12.94 -8.48
N LEU A 299 3.64 13.32 -9.75
CA LEU A 299 4.70 13.87 -10.60
C LEU A 299 5.90 12.92 -10.72
N ASP A 300 5.63 11.63 -10.82
CA ASP A 300 6.63 10.57 -10.85
C ASP A 300 7.70 10.79 -11.93
N ASP A 301 8.90 10.36 -11.63
CA ASP A 301 10.03 10.35 -12.55
C ASP A 301 10.52 8.91 -12.79
N ASN A 302 10.81 8.60 -14.02
CA ASN A 302 11.38 7.31 -14.40
C ASN A 302 12.88 7.24 -14.04
N THR A 303 13.18 7.29 -12.74
CA THR A 303 14.53 7.13 -12.20
C THR A 303 14.50 6.22 -10.97
N THR A 304 15.55 5.40 -10.84
CA THR A 304 15.81 4.53 -9.68
C THR A 304 17.08 4.92 -8.93
N TYR A 305 17.66 6.08 -9.26
CA TYR A 305 18.86 6.59 -8.61
C TYR A 305 18.48 7.58 -7.51
N PRO A 306 18.87 7.29 -6.24
CA PRO A 306 18.51 8.16 -5.10
C PRO A 306 18.98 9.61 -5.27
N GLU A 307 20.18 9.81 -5.77
CA GLU A 307 20.76 11.15 -5.96
C GLU A 307 19.96 11.98 -6.99
N ASP A 308 19.52 11.35 -8.08
CA ASP A 308 18.71 12.00 -9.10
C ASP A 308 17.31 12.34 -8.56
N ARG A 309 16.70 11.39 -7.84
CA ARG A 309 15.43 11.58 -7.15
C ARG A 309 15.49 12.75 -6.17
N ASP A 310 16.46 12.73 -5.26
CA ASP A 310 16.55 13.67 -4.15
C ASP A 310 16.93 15.09 -4.64
N SER A 311 17.71 15.21 -5.71
CA SER A 311 18.04 16.49 -6.34
C SER A 311 16.81 17.27 -6.83
N LYS A 312 15.73 16.58 -7.17
CA LYS A 312 14.50 17.16 -7.71
C LYS A 312 13.47 17.51 -6.62
N LEU A 313 13.68 17.08 -5.38
CA LEU A 313 12.67 17.15 -4.31
C LEU A 313 12.10 18.57 -4.12
N ILE A 314 12.96 19.60 -4.05
CA ILE A 314 12.49 20.98 -3.83
C ILE A 314 11.68 21.49 -5.04
N HIS A 315 12.12 21.19 -6.25
CA HIS A 315 11.38 21.56 -7.46
C HIS A 315 10.00 20.87 -7.52
N LYS A 316 9.95 19.58 -7.24
CA LYS A 316 8.70 18.79 -7.24
C LYS A 316 7.74 19.24 -6.14
N LYS A 317 8.25 19.51 -4.94
CA LYS A 317 7.48 20.11 -3.84
C LYS A 317 6.75 21.38 -4.31
N ASN A 318 7.49 22.33 -4.89
CA ASN A 318 6.92 23.59 -5.35
C ASN A 318 5.89 23.38 -6.47
N LYS A 319 6.15 22.43 -7.38
CA LYS A 319 5.22 22.09 -8.46
C LYS A 319 3.93 21.46 -7.92
N LEU A 320 4.00 20.55 -6.95
CA LEU A 320 2.82 19.94 -6.31
C LEU A 320 1.93 21.01 -5.64
N ILE A 321 2.53 21.94 -4.89
CA ILE A 321 1.79 23.07 -4.29
C ILE A 321 1.16 23.96 -5.36
N ASN A 322 1.87 24.24 -6.45
CA ASN A 322 1.31 25.05 -7.55
C ASN A 322 0.12 24.36 -8.23
N GLU A 323 0.19 23.06 -8.48
CA GLU A 323 -0.95 22.31 -9.05
C GLU A 323 -2.14 22.30 -8.09
N PHE A 324 -1.91 22.11 -6.80
CA PHE A 324 -2.95 22.23 -5.79
C PHE A 324 -3.61 23.63 -5.80
N ASN A 325 -2.84 24.71 -5.79
CA ASN A 325 -3.34 26.07 -5.78
C ASN A 325 -4.17 26.43 -7.03
N LYS A 326 -3.91 25.77 -8.18
CA LYS A 326 -4.74 25.93 -9.37
C LYS A 326 -6.12 25.30 -9.18
N MET A 327 -6.19 24.15 -8.49
CA MET A 327 -7.43 23.46 -8.22
C MET A 327 -8.23 24.11 -7.09
N PHE A 328 -7.56 24.52 -6.02
CA PHE A 328 -8.17 25.08 -4.81
C PHE A 328 -7.61 26.47 -4.49
N PRO A 329 -7.92 27.51 -5.29
CA PRO A 329 -7.30 28.83 -5.13
C PRO A 329 -7.67 29.55 -3.82
N SER A 330 -8.78 29.19 -3.20
CA SER A 330 -9.25 29.74 -1.91
C SER A 330 -8.52 29.12 -0.70
N ILE A 331 -8.07 27.86 -0.79
CA ILE A 331 -7.41 27.16 0.30
C ILE A 331 -5.93 27.56 0.32
N LYS A 332 -5.50 28.27 1.36
CA LYS A 332 -4.10 28.71 1.51
C LYS A 332 -3.29 27.66 2.25
N VAL A 333 -2.23 27.19 1.62
CA VAL A 333 -1.39 26.11 2.13
C VAL A 333 0.09 26.46 2.06
N GLU A 334 0.84 25.98 3.06
CA GLU A 334 2.30 25.98 3.09
C GLU A 334 2.82 24.55 3.25
N PRO A 335 3.88 24.16 2.56
CA PRO A 335 4.45 22.82 2.70
C PRO A 335 5.18 22.70 4.05
N GLU A 336 4.77 21.74 4.88
CA GLU A 336 5.40 21.49 6.18
C GLU A 336 6.27 20.24 6.14
N TYR A 337 5.76 19.14 5.55
CA TYR A 337 6.51 17.92 5.30
C TYR A 337 6.57 17.66 3.80
N TYR A 338 7.70 17.15 3.34
CA TYR A 338 7.84 16.79 1.93
C TYR A 338 8.90 15.71 1.77
N SER A 339 8.64 14.77 0.89
CA SER A 339 9.50 13.62 0.69
C SER A 339 9.55 13.18 -0.77
N SER A 340 10.63 12.50 -1.08
CA SER A 340 10.78 11.68 -2.28
C SER A 340 10.92 10.22 -1.87
N ALA A 341 10.35 9.31 -2.63
CA ALA A 341 10.44 7.90 -2.34
C ALA A 341 10.48 7.06 -3.62
N PHE A 342 11.01 5.85 -3.54
CA PHE A 342 10.74 4.87 -4.56
C PHE A 342 9.28 4.43 -4.49
N TYR A 343 8.71 4.25 -5.66
CA TYR A 343 7.40 3.67 -5.88
C TYR A 343 7.55 2.48 -6.82
N GLY A 344 7.03 1.34 -6.42
CA GLY A 344 7.07 0.11 -7.19
C GLY A 344 5.70 -0.28 -7.69
N GLY A 345 5.59 -0.52 -8.99
CA GLY A 345 4.42 -1.09 -9.64
C GLY A 345 4.71 -2.46 -10.24
N THR A 346 3.71 -3.08 -10.83
CA THR A 346 3.84 -4.30 -11.62
C THR A 346 3.47 -4.03 -13.07
N LEU A 347 4.14 -4.69 -14.00
CA LEU A 347 3.91 -4.49 -15.45
C LEU A 347 2.46 -4.79 -15.88
N ASP A 348 1.78 -5.66 -15.16
CA ASP A 348 0.40 -6.06 -15.45
C ASP A 348 -0.66 -5.40 -14.54
N GLY A 349 -0.24 -4.61 -13.53
CA GLY A 349 -1.13 -3.86 -12.63
C GLY A 349 -1.64 -4.66 -11.43
N ILE A 350 -1.28 -5.93 -11.27
CA ILE A 350 -1.73 -6.82 -10.20
C ILE A 350 -0.57 -7.07 -9.23
N PRO A 351 -0.74 -6.97 -7.89
CA PRO A 351 0.30 -7.27 -6.92
C PRO A 351 0.70 -8.76 -6.97
N ILE A 352 1.85 -9.12 -6.37
CA ILE A 352 2.44 -10.46 -6.54
C ILE A 352 2.67 -11.12 -5.19
N ILE A 353 2.29 -12.39 -5.09
CA ILE A 353 2.79 -13.34 -4.11
C ILE A 353 3.86 -14.19 -4.79
N GLY A 354 5.11 -14.07 -4.36
CA GLY A 354 6.20 -14.91 -4.84
C GLY A 354 6.24 -16.22 -4.04
N LYS A 355 6.15 -17.36 -4.75
CA LYS A 355 6.33 -18.69 -4.19
C LYS A 355 7.32 -19.44 -5.11
N TYR A 356 8.55 -19.60 -4.65
CA TYR A 356 9.66 -20.07 -5.47
C TYR A 356 10.24 -21.37 -4.92
N ASP A 357 10.64 -22.30 -5.81
CA ASP A 357 11.20 -23.61 -5.43
C ASP A 357 12.49 -23.48 -4.61
N GLU A 358 13.29 -22.44 -4.87
CA GLU A 358 14.51 -22.15 -4.12
C GLU A 358 14.27 -21.62 -2.70
N TYR A 359 13.02 -21.29 -2.37
CA TYR A 359 12.56 -20.83 -1.05
C TYR A 359 11.40 -21.70 -0.55
N PRO A 360 11.61 -22.98 -0.25
CA PRO A 360 10.55 -23.87 0.23
C PRO A 360 9.87 -23.28 1.47
N THR A 361 8.54 -23.43 1.58
CA THR A 361 7.74 -22.92 2.70
C THR A 361 7.80 -21.40 2.91
N SER A 362 8.21 -20.64 1.89
CA SER A 362 8.34 -19.18 1.98
C SER A 362 7.43 -18.46 1.00
N TYR A 363 6.99 -17.27 1.40
CA TYR A 363 6.15 -16.38 0.60
C TYR A 363 6.79 -15.00 0.53
N PHE A 364 6.87 -14.43 -0.67
CA PHE A 364 7.29 -13.04 -0.87
C PHE A 364 6.05 -12.19 -1.13
N LEU A 365 5.86 -11.17 -0.32
CA LEU A 365 4.72 -10.28 -0.43
C LEU A 365 5.15 -9.01 -1.15
N PHE A 366 4.85 -8.93 -2.45
CA PHE A 366 5.11 -7.77 -3.30
C PHE A 366 3.80 -7.00 -3.53
N ALA A 367 3.38 -6.24 -2.51
CA ALA A 367 2.19 -5.38 -2.56
C ALA A 367 2.48 -4.10 -3.36
N PHE A 368 3.02 -4.27 -4.57
CA PHE A 368 3.43 -3.17 -5.44
C PHE A 368 2.23 -2.63 -6.23
N GLY A 369 2.19 -1.33 -6.42
CA GLY A 369 1.12 -0.60 -7.08
C GLY A 369 0.53 0.52 -6.20
N ASP A 370 -0.41 1.29 -6.75
CA ASP A 370 -1.00 2.49 -6.13
C ASP A 370 -1.65 2.22 -4.79
N ASN A 371 -2.27 1.05 -4.65
CA ASN A 371 -3.03 0.66 -3.47
C ASN A 371 -2.22 -0.26 -2.55
N GLY A 372 -0.93 0.01 -2.36
CA GLY A 372 -0.02 -0.85 -1.59
C GLY A 372 -0.55 -1.28 -0.22
N THR A 373 -1.31 -0.43 0.48
CA THR A 373 -1.91 -0.77 1.77
C THR A 373 -3.07 -1.78 1.61
N VAL A 374 -3.95 -1.60 0.62
CA VAL A 374 -5.04 -2.53 0.31
C VAL A 374 -4.49 -3.84 -0.23
N TYR A 375 -3.47 -3.77 -1.09
CA TYR A 375 -2.79 -4.98 -1.59
C TYR A 375 -2.10 -5.74 -0.47
N SER A 376 -1.48 -5.05 0.48
CA SER A 376 -0.91 -5.69 1.67
C SER A 376 -1.97 -6.44 2.47
N GLN A 377 -3.15 -5.85 2.68
CA GLN A 377 -4.28 -6.46 3.38
C GLN A 377 -4.75 -7.73 2.65
N LEU A 378 -4.99 -7.61 1.36
CA LEU A 378 -5.43 -8.70 0.51
C LEU A 378 -4.43 -9.86 0.50
N LEU A 379 -3.16 -9.58 0.17
CA LEU A 379 -2.15 -10.63 0.03
C LEU A 379 -1.82 -11.28 1.37
N SER A 380 -1.77 -10.51 2.48
CA SER A 380 -1.55 -11.05 3.83
C SER A 380 -2.62 -12.06 4.21
N ARG A 381 -3.90 -11.72 3.98
CA ARG A 381 -5.02 -12.64 4.23
C ARG A 381 -4.87 -13.93 3.44
N LEU A 382 -4.54 -13.86 2.14
CA LEU A 382 -4.41 -15.04 1.30
C LEU A 382 -3.25 -15.94 1.71
N ILE A 383 -2.09 -15.34 2.03
CA ILE A 383 -0.92 -16.08 2.52
C ILE A 383 -1.22 -16.75 3.85
N VAL A 384 -1.81 -16.03 4.79
CA VAL A 384 -2.13 -16.59 6.11
C VAL A 384 -3.16 -17.70 5.99
N LYS A 385 -4.19 -17.53 5.16
CA LYS A 385 -5.16 -18.60 4.87
C LYS A 385 -4.49 -19.84 4.30
N GLU A 386 -3.56 -19.68 3.36
CA GLU A 386 -2.79 -20.82 2.80
C GLU A 386 -1.95 -21.52 3.88
N ILE A 387 -1.29 -20.77 4.77
CA ILE A 387 -0.47 -21.34 5.86
C ILE A 387 -1.32 -22.09 6.87
N VAL A 388 -2.48 -21.54 7.26
CA VAL A 388 -3.34 -22.07 8.34
C VAL A 388 -4.23 -23.21 7.85
N GLU A 389 -4.86 -23.02 6.69
CA GLU A 389 -5.86 -23.96 6.16
C GLU A 389 -5.25 -24.96 5.11
N GLY A 390 -4.08 -24.64 4.57
CA GLY A 390 -3.43 -25.46 3.53
C GLY A 390 -4.08 -25.38 2.16
N ASN A 391 -5.08 -24.50 1.98
CA ASN A 391 -5.81 -24.34 0.72
C ASN A 391 -6.41 -22.93 0.60
N CYS A 392 -5.86 -22.13 -0.33
CA CYS A 392 -6.39 -20.81 -0.66
C CYS A 392 -6.47 -20.64 -2.20
N PRO A 393 -7.62 -20.98 -2.83
CA PRO A 393 -7.76 -20.92 -4.30
C PRO A 393 -7.48 -19.53 -4.88
N ASP A 394 -7.86 -18.46 -4.17
CA ASP A 394 -7.63 -17.08 -4.62
C ASP A 394 -6.15 -16.68 -4.65
N LEU A 395 -5.29 -17.39 -3.92
CA LEU A 395 -3.84 -17.16 -3.94
C LEU A 395 -3.26 -17.34 -5.35
N ALA A 396 -3.80 -18.26 -6.15
CA ALA A 396 -3.38 -18.51 -7.52
C ALA A 396 -3.51 -17.27 -8.42
N LEU A 397 -4.44 -16.35 -8.12
CA LEU A 397 -4.61 -15.10 -8.86
C LEU A 397 -3.41 -14.15 -8.71
N TYR A 398 -2.63 -14.31 -7.66
CA TYR A 398 -1.56 -13.38 -7.29
C TYR A 398 -0.17 -13.99 -7.38
N LEU A 399 -0.04 -15.27 -7.75
CA LEU A 399 1.27 -15.89 -7.91
C LEU A 399 2.11 -15.22 -9.02
N GLN A 400 3.42 -15.27 -8.90
CA GLN A 400 4.36 -14.74 -9.89
C GLN A 400 4.17 -15.33 -11.30
N ASP A 401 3.64 -16.53 -11.40
CA ASP A 401 3.34 -17.28 -12.62
C ASP A 401 1.83 -17.39 -12.92
N ARG A 402 1.04 -16.48 -12.33
CA ARG A 402 -0.42 -16.43 -12.49
C ARG A 402 -0.88 -16.58 -13.93
N PRO A 403 -2.03 -17.21 -14.17
CA PRO A 403 -2.53 -17.45 -15.50
C PRO A 403 -2.90 -16.12 -16.19
N LEU A 404 -2.46 -15.98 -17.43
CA LEU A 404 -2.87 -14.93 -18.35
C LEU A 404 -3.76 -15.53 -19.42
N LEU A 405 -4.66 -14.73 -20.00
CA LEU A 405 -5.40 -15.16 -21.19
C LEU A 405 -4.40 -15.51 -22.30
N LYS A 406 -4.51 -16.70 -22.85
CA LYS A 406 -3.78 -17.04 -24.09
C LYS A 406 -4.40 -16.16 -25.20
N ARG A 407 -3.58 -15.33 -25.84
CA ARG A 407 -3.97 -14.74 -27.12
C ARG A 407 -3.97 -15.88 -28.13
N GLU A 408 -5.17 -16.17 -28.68
CA GLU A 408 -5.30 -17.07 -29.81
C GLU A 408 -4.61 -16.50 -31.05
#